data_8e62fb3b066b1637b0444248e6d71bdf
#
_entry.id   8e62fb3b066b1637b0444248e6d71bdf
#
_cell.length_a   1.000
_cell.length_b   1.000
_cell.length_c   1.000
_cell.angle_alpha   90.00
_cell.angle_beta   90.00
_cell.angle_gamma   90.00
#
_symmetry.space_group_name_H-M   'P 1'
#
loop_
_entity.id
_entity.type
_entity.pdbx_description
1 polymer ?
#
loop_
_entity_poly.entity_id
_entity_poly.type
_entity_poly.pdbx_seq_one_letter_code
_entity_poly.pdbx_strand_id
1 'polypeptide(L)'
;GRFGGGGSTARSGGVVYAGGGSALQQHAGYADDREQMFEYLRMEVRDAVDETLLWRFCEQSLDQLEWLEALGVPFPPTAVSPRKTSYPEDACTLYFSGNEAAAPFCDGARPAPRGHRVAGAGRTGSVLFGKLRAATAASGAEIRTRCQARRLLTTPNGDVEGVEILELRAPPAIHRLHAMLFELGSWGAMFSPRLVAFCQRSIAALERRWGRALRIRARGGVVLCAGGFAFNTAMMNEHTGWFRVARPLGTLGDDGSGIELGRSVGGAVGEMSRCSAWRFISPPTALTSGILVDHSGQRICNEEFYGGTLGQRMALCEG
;
A
#
# COMPACT_ATOMS: atom_id res chain seq x y z
N GLY A 1 -1.77 -12.39 -10.79
CA GLY A 1 -0.57 -11.62 -11.09
C GLY A 1 0.65 -12.52 -11.36
N ARG A 2 1.73 -11.95 -11.87
CA ARG A 2 2.99 -12.64 -12.25
C ARG A 2 3.58 -13.45 -11.09
N PHE A 3 3.39 -13.00 -9.86
CA PHE A 3 3.98 -13.59 -8.65
C PHE A 3 3.06 -14.62 -7.94
N GLY A 4 2.02 -15.08 -8.61
CA GLY A 4 1.07 -15.98 -7.97
C GLY A 4 0.26 -15.32 -6.85
N GLY A 5 -0.07 -14.07 -7.01
CA GLY A 5 -0.69 -13.18 -6.04
C GLY A 5 0.19 -11.97 -5.74
N GLY A 6 0.01 -11.37 -4.59
CA GLY A 6 0.86 -10.32 -4.04
C GLY A 6 0.38 -8.89 -4.26
N GLY A 7 -0.40 -8.64 -5.29
CA GLY A 7 -0.99 -7.33 -5.53
C GLY A 7 0.00 -6.17 -5.39
N SER A 8 -0.42 -5.13 -4.72
CA SER A 8 0.39 -3.94 -4.47
C SER A 8 1.55 -4.20 -3.52
N THR A 9 1.43 -5.14 -2.56
CA THR A 9 2.54 -5.53 -1.67
C THR A 9 3.75 -6.03 -2.45
N ALA A 10 3.57 -6.95 -3.41
CA ALA A 10 4.68 -7.47 -4.20
C ALA A 10 5.34 -6.42 -5.12
N ARG A 11 4.67 -5.31 -5.38
CA ARG A 11 5.15 -4.18 -6.21
C ARG A 11 5.69 -3.02 -5.38
N SER A 12 5.46 -3.03 -4.08
CA SER A 12 5.87 -1.97 -3.16
C SER A 12 7.39 -1.90 -2.97
N GLY A 13 7.84 -0.89 -2.26
CA GLY A 13 9.22 -0.77 -1.81
C GLY A 13 9.63 -1.84 -0.79
N GLY A 14 8.70 -2.60 -0.22
CA GLY A 14 9.01 -3.56 0.84
C GLY A 14 9.43 -2.87 2.14
N VAL A 15 8.81 -1.75 2.44
CA VAL A 15 9.08 -0.98 3.66
C VAL A 15 7.98 -1.26 4.67
N VAL A 16 8.39 -1.61 5.88
CA VAL A 16 7.53 -1.74 7.06
C VAL A 16 7.78 -0.52 7.93
N TYR A 17 6.72 0.23 8.22
CA TYR A 17 6.81 1.34 9.15
C TYR A 17 6.71 0.80 10.58
N ALA A 18 7.78 0.91 11.32
CA ALA A 18 7.87 0.44 12.69
C ALA A 18 8.82 1.34 13.50
N GLY A 19 8.61 1.44 14.79
CA GLY A 19 9.42 2.27 15.68
C GLY A 19 9.28 1.82 17.13
N GLY A 20 9.68 2.69 18.04
CA GLY A 20 9.63 2.38 19.45
C GLY A 20 10.88 1.70 20.00
N GLY A 21 12.03 1.88 19.34
CA GLY A 21 13.31 1.35 19.78
C GLY A 21 13.67 -0.02 19.20
N SER A 22 13.41 -0.22 17.90
CA SER A 22 13.82 -1.45 17.21
C SER A 22 15.33 -1.70 17.27
N ALA A 23 15.74 -2.97 17.13
CA ALA A 23 17.15 -3.34 17.12
C ALA A 23 17.95 -2.57 16.04
N LEU A 24 17.35 -2.29 14.89
CA LEU A 24 17.97 -1.48 13.83
C LEU A 24 18.14 -0.02 14.25
N GLN A 25 17.14 0.58 14.92
CA GLN A 25 17.25 1.95 15.44
C GLN A 25 18.36 2.04 16.51
N GLN A 26 18.40 1.10 17.46
CA GLN A 26 19.42 1.05 18.49
C GLN A 26 20.84 0.86 17.90
N HIS A 27 21.00 -0.06 16.95
CA HIS A 27 22.26 -0.27 16.24
C HIS A 27 22.73 0.99 15.50
N ALA A 28 21.80 1.76 14.95
CA ALA A 28 22.09 3.00 14.24
C ALA A 28 22.26 4.22 15.19
N GLY A 29 22.17 4.03 16.51
CA GLY A 29 22.35 5.09 17.50
C GLY A 29 21.14 6.02 17.68
N TYR A 30 19.95 5.61 17.24
CA TYR A 30 18.71 6.39 17.44
C TYR A 30 17.98 5.89 18.69
N ALA A 31 17.71 6.83 19.59
CA ALA A 31 16.79 6.61 20.69
C ALA A 31 15.37 6.88 20.21
N ASP A 32 14.54 5.87 20.19
CA ASP A 32 13.12 5.97 19.87
C ASP A 32 12.32 5.18 20.93
N ASP A 33 11.08 5.58 21.15
CA ASP A 33 10.15 4.90 22.05
C ASP A 33 8.74 4.98 21.45
N ARG A 34 7.81 4.21 22.01
CA ARG A 34 6.43 4.14 21.50
C ARG A 34 5.71 5.48 21.66
N GLU A 35 6.02 6.24 22.68
CA GLU A 35 5.47 7.55 22.99
C GLU A 35 5.90 8.57 21.90
N GLN A 36 7.17 8.60 21.54
CA GLN A 36 7.69 9.46 20.47
C GLN A 36 7.14 9.06 19.08
N MET A 37 6.97 7.77 18.86
CA MET A 37 6.30 7.29 17.66
C MET A 37 4.83 7.73 17.59
N PHE A 38 4.12 7.63 18.71
CA PHE A 38 2.72 8.04 18.81
C PHE A 38 2.57 9.55 18.59
N GLU A 39 3.37 10.38 19.26
CA GLU A 39 3.30 11.84 19.12
C GLU A 39 3.56 12.27 17.67
N TYR A 40 4.55 11.68 17.01
CA TYR A 40 4.79 11.93 15.59
C TYR A 40 3.59 11.53 14.72
N LEU A 41 3.10 10.29 14.88
CA LEU A 41 2.01 9.79 14.05
C LEU A 41 0.70 10.53 14.30
N ARG A 42 0.43 10.97 15.52
CA ARG A 42 -0.74 11.80 15.84
C ARG A 42 -0.76 13.10 15.06
N MET A 43 0.41 13.75 14.90
CA MET A 43 0.54 14.94 14.06
C MET A 43 0.34 14.62 12.56
N GLU A 44 0.78 13.43 12.12
CA GLU A 44 0.71 13.03 10.71
C GLU A 44 -0.70 12.62 10.31
N VAL A 45 -1.37 11.78 11.11
CA VAL A 45 -2.69 11.23 10.78
C VAL A 45 -3.85 12.12 11.22
N ARG A 46 -3.61 13.01 12.18
CA ARG A 46 -4.61 13.93 12.76
C ARG A 46 -5.87 13.17 13.21
N ASP A 47 -7.02 13.53 12.63
CA ASP A 47 -8.35 12.98 12.89
C ASP A 47 -8.70 11.76 12.03
N ALA A 48 -7.77 11.28 11.19
CA ALA A 48 -8.02 10.14 10.29
C ALA A 48 -8.07 8.79 11.00
N VAL A 49 -7.49 8.70 12.17
CA VAL A 49 -7.38 7.45 12.95
C VAL A 49 -7.74 7.75 14.41
N ASP A 50 -8.53 6.88 15.02
CA ASP A 50 -8.82 6.92 16.45
C ASP A 50 -7.52 6.76 17.26
N GLU A 51 -7.34 7.58 18.29
CA GLU A 51 -6.11 7.61 19.09
C GLU A 51 -5.84 6.28 19.81
N THR A 52 -6.88 5.54 20.20
CA THR A 52 -6.73 4.22 20.83
C THR A 52 -6.16 3.22 19.84
N LEU A 53 -6.65 3.26 18.59
CA LEU A 53 -6.14 2.41 17.52
C LEU A 53 -4.70 2.80 17.14
N LEU A 54 -4.41 4.09 17.08
CA LEU A 54 -3.07 4.60 16.80
C LEU A 54 -2.07 4.18 17.90
N TRP A 55 -2.47 4.31 19.16
CA TRP A 55 -1.65 3.85 20.28
C TRP A 55 -1.36 2.36 20.22
N ARG A 56 -2.39 1.53 19.96
CA ARG A 56 -2.20 0.08 19.77
C ARG A 56 -1.22 -0.23 18.64
N PHE A 57 -1.27 0.51 17.55
CA PHE A 57 -0.31 0.35 16.45
C PHE A 57 1.13 0.64 16.91
N CYS A 58 1.34 1.71 17.67
CA CYS A 58 2.66 2.05 18.22
C CYS A 58 3.14 1.00 19.24
N GLU A 59 2.26 0.58 20.14
CA GLU A 59 2.56 -0.42 21.16
C GLU A 59 2.97 -1.77 20.58
N GLN A 60 2.30 -2.22 19.51
CA GLN A 60 2.56 -3.51 18.86
C GLN A 60 3.55 -3.44 17.70
N SER A 61 4.18 -2.30 17.50
CA SER A 61 5.06 -2.06 16.35
C SER A 61 6.28 -2.97 16.34
N LEU A 62 6.91 -3.20 17.49
CA LEU A 62 8.06 -4.10 17.62
C LEU A 62 7.66 -5.56 17.45
N ASP A 63 6.56 -5.98 18.07
CA ASP A 63 6.03 -7.34 17.94
C ASP A 63 5.76 -7.70 16.47
N GLN A 64 5.22 -6.74 15.70
CA GLN A 64 5.01 -6.92 14.27
C GLN A 64 6.33 -7.13 13.51
N LEU A 65 7.36 -6.38 13.85
CA LEU A 65 8.67 -6.49 13.20
C LEU A 65 9.31 -7.84 13.52
N GLU A 66 9.32 -8.24 14.80
CA GLU A 66 9.82 -9.54 15.26
C GLU A 66 9.08 -10.70 14.61
N TRP A 67 7.75 -10.58 14.49
CA TRP A 67 6.96 -11.59 13.77
C TRP A 67 7.37 -11.72 12.30
N LEU A 68 7.64 -10.63 11.61
CA LEU A 68 8.13 -10.66 10.22
C LEU A 68 9.51 -11.30 10.13
N GLU A 69 10.42 -10.99 11.07
CA GLU A 69 11.75 -11.60 11.15
C GLU A 69 11.66 -13.10 11.40
N ALA A 70 10.78 -13.54 12.30
CA ALA A 70 10.52 -14.96 12.56
C ALA A 70 9.98 -15.70 11.31
N LEU A 71 9.29 -15.00 10.40
CA LEU A 71 8.89 -15.53 9.10
C LEU A 71 10.04 -15.52 8.06
N GLY A 72 11.23 -15.08 8.45
CA GLY A 72 12.42 -15.00 7.62
C GLY A 72 12.46 -13.79 6.69
N VAL A 73 11.72 -12.71 6.99
CA VAL A 73 11.87 -11.42 6.31
C VAL A 73 13.18 -10.78 6.76
N PRO A 74 14.13 -10.46 5.85
CA PRO A 74 15.44 -10.01 6.24
C PRO A 74 15.48 -8.49 6.53
N PHE A 75 15.85 -8.14 7.76
CA PHE A 75 16.15 -6.77 8.20
C PHE A 75 17.55 -6.70 8.84
N PRO A 76 18.63 -6.96 8.09
CA PRO A 76 19.97 -6.89 8.65
C PRO A 76 20.32 -5.46 9.08
N PRO A 77 21.11 -5.28 10.15
CA PRO A 77 21.59 -3.97 10.53
C PRO A 77 22.52 -3.41 9.45
N THR A 78 22.23 -2.19 9.01
CA THR A 78 22.99 -1.47 8.00
C THR A 78 23.06 0.01 8.33
N ALA A 79 23.78 0.77 7.51
CA ALA A 79 23.76 2.23 7.61
C ALA A 79 22.35 2.78 7.38
N VAL A 80 22.05 3.88 8.07
CA VAL A 80 20.84 4.67 7.81
C VAL A 80 21.03 5.44 6.52
N SER A 81 19.99 5.47 5.65
CA SER A 81 20.04 6.29 4.45
C SER A 81 20.16 7.77 4.82
N PRO A 82 21.11 8.50 4.25
CA PRO A 82 21.21 9.95 4.44
C PRO A 82 20.06 10.71 3.76
N ARG A 83 19.31 10.04 2.88
CA ARG A 83 18.20 10.64 2.15
C ARG A 83 16.91 10.56 2.97
N LYS A 84 16.38 11.72 3.34
CA LYS A 84 15.16 11.81 4.17
C LYS A 84 13.85 11.72 3.38
N THR A 85 13.89 11.99 2.08
CA THR A 85 12.67 12.18 1.26
C THR A 85 12.53 11.23 0.08
N SER A 86 13.45 10.28 -0.07
CA SER A 86 13.43 9.32 -1.18
C SER A 86 13.65 7.90 -0.70
N TYR A 87 13.21 6.94 -1.52
CA TYR A 87 13.44 5.53 -1.28
C TYR A 87 14.94 5.26 -1.09
N PRO A 88 15.35 4.48 -0.07
CA PRO A 88 16.75 4.30 0.29
C PRO A 88 17.51 3.48 -0.75
N GLU A 89 18.84 3.59 -0.70
CA GLU A 89 19.74 2.74 -1.49
C GLU A 89 19.69 1.29 -1.01
N ASP A 90 20.11 0.36 -1.87
CA ASP A 90 20.02 -1.07 -1.59
C ASP A 90 20.79 -1.50 -0.33
N ALA A 91 21.88 -0.76 0.00
CA ALA A 91 22.67 -0.99 1.20
C ALA A 91 22.01 -0.53 2.51
N CYS A 92 20.88 0.20 2.44
CA CYS A 92 20.22 0.78 3.62
C CYS A 92 18.93 0.04 3.91
N THR A 93 18.80 -0.48 5.12
CA THR A 93 17.58 -1.14 5.61
C THR A 93 16.79 -0.28 6.60
N LEU A 94 17.32 0.85 7.02
CA LEU A 94 16.67 1.81 7.90
C LEU A 94 16.75 3.22 7.31
N TYR A 95 15.64 3.98 7.33
CA TYR A 95 15.60 5.34 6.83
C TYR A 95 14.40 6.13 7.36
N PHE A 96 14.46 7.46 7.22
CA PHE A 96 13.33 8.34 7.47
C PHE A 96 12.32 8.18 6.33
N SER A 97 11.23 7.48 6.58
CA SER A 97 10.21 7.14 5.57
C SER A 97 8.96 8.01 5.64
N GLY A 98 8.94 8.96 6.54
CA GLY A 98 7.89 9.97 6.74
C GLY A 98 8.48 11.37 6.87
N ASN A 99 7.81 12.22 7.62
CA ASN A 99 8.19 13.60 7.90
C ASN A 99 8.96 13.78 9.22
N GLU A 100 9.44 12.69 9.82
CA GLU A 100 9.96 12.64 11.19
C GLU A 100 11.09 13.64 11.45
N ALA A 101 11.89 13.95 10.42
CA ALA A 101 13.01 14.88 10.52
C ALA A 101 12.71 16.29 9.98
N ALA A 102 11.50 16.55 9.49
CA ALA A 102 11.11 17.83 8.90
C ALA A 102 10.25 18.66 9.88
N ALA A 103 10.46 19.98 9.90
CA ALA A 103 9.58 20.87 10.65
C ALA A 103 8.17 20.92 10.00
N PRO A 104 7.09 20.96 10.80
CA PRO A 104 7.05 21.10 12.25
C PRO A 104 7.08 19.76 13.03
N PHE A 105 7.19 18.62 12.38
CA PHE A 105 7.08 17.31 13.03
C PHE A 105 8.24 17.05 14.01
N CYS A 106 9.46 17.45 13.62
CA CYS A 106 10.64 17.31 14.49
C CYS A 106 10.63 18.22 15.73
N ASP A 107 9.73 19.21 15.76
CA ASP A 107 9.57 20.09 16.91
C ASP A 107 8.65 19.46 17.98
N GLY A 108 7.72 18.61 17.53
CA GLY A 108 6.73 17.96 18.40
C GLY A 108 7.10 16.54 18.83
N ALA A 109 7.98 15.86 18.11
CA ALA A 109 8.42 14.52 18.46
C ALA A 109 9.89 14.32 18.06
N ARG A 110 10.61 13.50 18.84
CA ARG A 110 12.02 13.19 18.56
C ARG A 110 12.16 12.53 17.18
N PRO A 111 12.99 13.08 16.28
CA PRO A 111 13.23 12.47 14.99
C PRO A 111 13.91 11.10 15.12
N ALA A 112 13.31 10.09 14.52
CA ALA A 112 13.89 8.76 14.41
C ALA A 112 13.50 8.12 13.08
N PRO A 113 14.40 7.38 12.40
CA PRO A 113 14.06 6.65 11.20
C PRO A 113 13.17 5.45 11.55
N ARG A 114 11.98 5.36 10.95
CA ARG A 114 11.00 4.30 11.23
C ARG A 114 10.66 3.44 10.01
N GLY A 115 11.24 3.72 8.87
CA GLY A 115 11.12 2.90 7.67
C GLY A 115 12.09 1.73 7.69
N HIS A 116 11.59 0.52 7.95
CA HIS A 116 12.36 -0.72 7.91
C HIS A 116 12.20 -1.34 6.52
N ARG A 117 13.23 -1.22 5.70
CA ARG A 117 13.25 -1.77 4.35
C ARG A 117 13.73 -3.20 4.37
N VAL A 118 12.99 -4.10 3.77
CA VAL A 118 13.41 -5.48 3.54
C VAL A 118 14.67 -5.50 2.65
N ALA A 119 15.71 -6.25 3.05
CA ALA A 119 16.94 -6.32 2.29
C ALA A 119 16.76 -6.95 0.91
N GLY A 120 17.51 -6.43 -0.06
CA GLY A 120 17.46 -6.87 -1.46
C GLY A 120 17.70 -5.73 -2.44
N ALA A 121 17.85 -6.06 -3.72
CA ALA A 121 18.06 -5.09 -4.77
C ALA A 121 16.76 -4.40 -5.20
N GLY A 122 16.80 -3.10 -5.39
CA GLY A 122 15.69 -2.28 -5.86
C GLY A 122 14.47 -2.32 -4.94
N ARG A 123 13.26 -2.42 -5.50
CA ARG A 123 12.02 -2.53 -4.71
C ARG A 123 11.83 -3.94 -4.18
N THR A 124 11.78 -4.10 -2.87
CA THR A 124 11.85 -5.39 -2.18
C THR A 124 10.50 -5.93 -1.70
N GLY A 125 9.39 -5.32 -2.12
CA GLY A 125 8.05 -5.83 -1.82
C GLY A 125 7.80 -7.26 -2.28
N SER A 126 8.46 -7.70 -3.37
CA SER A 126 8.40 -9.09 -3.82
C SER A 126 9.10 -10.06 -2.87
N VAL A 127 10.15 -9.63 -2.18
CA VAL A 127 10.85 -10.42 -1.15
C VAL A 127 9.93 -10.56 0.06
N LEU A 128 9.39 -9.46 0.57
CA LEU A 128 8.40 -9.45 1.66
C LEU A 128 7.23 -10.39 1.36
N PHE A 129 6.58 -10.19 0.21
CA PHE A 129 5.45 -11.03 -0.20
C PHE A 129 5.83 -12.50 -0.34
N GLY A 130 7.02 -12.81 -0.86
CA GLY A 130 7.52 -14.18 -1.00
C GLY A 130 7.61 -14.91 0.33
N LYS A 131 8.10 -14.24 1.37
CA LYS A 131 8.18 -14.78 2.73
C LYS A 131 6.81 -14.99 3.36
N LEU A 132 5.93 -13.98 3.29
CA LEU A 132 4.55 -14.09 3.78
C LEU A 132 3.78 -15.22 3.08
N ARG A 133 3.94 -15.35 1.76
CA ARG A 133 3.33 -16.43 0.98
C ARG A 133 3.83 -17.81 1.40
N ALA A 134 5.14 -17.94 1.61
CA ALA A 134 5.73 -19.19 2.06
C ALA A 134 5.21 -19.59 3.45
N ALA A 135 5.15 -18.66 4.38
CA ALA A 135 4.59 -18.86 5.71
C ALA A 135 3.10 -19.26 5.66
N THR A 136 2.31 -18.57 4.82
CA THR A 136 0.89 -18.91 4.59
C THR A 136 0.74 -20.34 4.06
N ALA A 137 1.58 -20.75 3.10
CA ALA A 137 1.54 -22.10 2.58
C ALA A 137 1.94 -23.14 3.64
N ALA A 138 2.94 -22.83 4.46
CA ALA A 138 3.39 -23.71 5.55
C ALA A 138 2.35 -23.88 6.67
N SER A 139 1.47 -22.87 6.86
CA SER A 139 0.35 -22.98 7.82
C SER A 139 -0.81 -23.89 7.33
N GLY A 140 -0.72 -24.42 6.12
CA GLY A 140 -1.78 -25.24 5.51
C GLY A 140 -2.93 -24.43 4.88
N ALA A 141 -2.82 -23.10 4.86
CA ALA A 141 -3.82 -22.26 4.22
C ALA A 141 -3.75 -22.37 2.68
N GLU A 142 -4.91 -22.51 2.04
CA GLU A 142 -5.00 -22.59 0.59
C GLU A 142 -4.99 -21.19 -0.04
N ILE A 143 -4.03 -20.95 -0.94
CA ILE A 143 -3.95 -19.69 -1.72
C ILE A 143 -4.52 -19.96 -3.11
N ARG A 144 -5.70 -19.42 -3.40
CA ARG A 144 -6.33 -19.46 -4.72
C ARG A 144 -6.07 -18.16 -5.47
N THR A 145 -5.39 -18.26 -6.59
CA THR A 145 -5.14 -17.11 -7.49
C THR A 145 -6.11 -17.13 -8.67
N ARG A 146 -6.26 -15.97 -9.35
CA ARG A 146 -7.20 -15.81 -10.45
C ARG A 146 -8.65 -16.12 -10.06
N CYS A 147 -8.98 -15.78 -8.83
CA CYS A 147 -10.31 -15.87 -8.26
C CYS A 147 -10.78 -14.46 -7.93
N GLN A 148 -11.87 -14.05 -8.54
CA GLN A 148 -12.51 -12.77 -8.24
C GLN A 148 -13.65 -13.00 -7.27
N ALA A 149 -13.64 -12.36 -6.10
CA ALA A 149 -14.78 -12.34 -5.21
C ALA A 149 -15.92 -11.53 -5.86
N ARG A 150 -17.11 -12.10 -5.93
CA ARG A 150 -18.27 -11.51 -6.61
C ARG A 150 -19.34 -11.08 -5.64
N ARG A 151 -19.57 -11.85 -4.62
CA ARG A 151 -20.65 -11.64 -3.67
C ARG A 151 -20.34 -12.31 -2.34
N LEU A 152 -20.66 -11.65 -1.24
CA LEU A 152 -20.73 -12.29 0.06
C LEU A 152 -22.05 -13.08 0.14
N LEU A 153 -21.97 -14.26 0.75
CA LEU A 153 -23.14 -15.12 0.98
C LEU A 153 -23.61 -14.86 2.41
N THR A 154 -24.92 -14.62 2.55
CA THR A 154 -25.52 -14.33 3.85
C THR A 154 -26.60 -15.35 4.20
N THR A 155 -26.76 -15.60 5.48
CA THR A 155 -27.89 -16.32 6.04
C THR A 155 -29.17 -15.47 5.93
N PRO A 156 -30.35 -16.07 6.15
CA PRO A 156 -31.60 -15.27 6.23
C PRO A 156 -31.57 -14.20 7.32
N ASN A 157 -30.75 -14.35 8.34
CA ASN A 157 -30.57 -13.35 9.43
C ASN A 157 -29.59 -12.24 9.09
N GLY A 158 -28.93 -12.31 7.90
CA GLY A 158 -27.96 -11.29 7.47
C GLY A 158 -26.49 -11.60 7.82
N ASP A 159 -26.22 -12.68 8.55
CA ASP A 159 -24.84 -13.06 8.89
C ASP A 159 -24.07 -13.53 7.66
N VAL A 160 -22.82 -13.11 7.52
CA VAL A 160 -21.97 -13.55 6.43
C VAL A 160 -21.48 -15.00 6.68
N GLU A 161 -21.89 -15.92 5.81
CA GLU A 161 -21.53 -17.34 5.89
C GLU A 161 -20.52 -17.80 4.84
N GLY A 162 -20.14 -16.93 3.90
CA GLY A 162 -19.20 -17.30 2.84
C GLY A 162 -19.04 -16.27 1.75
N VAL A 163 -18.40 -16.70 0.66
CA VAL A 163 -18.14 -15.87 -0.51
C VAL A 163 -18.38 -16.65 -1.79
N GLU A 164 -19.01 -16.01 -2.76
CA GLU A 164 -19.07 -16.49 -4.13
C GLU A 164 -17.91 -15.89 -4.92
N ILE A 165 -17.10 -16.75 -5.52
CA ILE A 165 -15.95 -16.37 -6.34
C ILE A 165 -16.18 -16.79 -7.78
N LEU A 166 -15.56 -16.06 -8.71
CA LEU A 166 -15.39 -16.47 -10.11
C LEU A 166 -13.96 -16.93 -10.29
N GLU A 167 -13.73 -18.25 -10.41
CA GLU A 167 -12.42 -18.83 -10.65
C GLU A 167 -12.18 -18.94 -12.16
N LEU A 168 -11.07 -18.43 -12.66
CA LEU A 168 -10.68 -18.58 -14.07
C LEU A 168 -10.25 -20.03 -14.32
N ARG A 169 -11.08 -20.80 -15.02
CA ARG A 169 -10.80 -22.19 -15.44
C ARG A 169 -10.59 -22.23 -16.95
N ALA A 170 -9.34 -22.14 -17.36
CA ALA A 170 -8.97 -22.00 -18.75
C ALA A 170 -7.69 -22.78 -19.08
N PRO A 171 -7.40 -23.04 -20.37
CA PRO A 171 -6.11 -23.58 -20.79
C PRO A 171 -4.93 -22.70 -20.37
N PRO A 172 -3.71 -23.29 -20.23
CA PRO A 172 -2.52 -22.55 -19.80
C PRO A 172 -2.21 -21.29 -20.60
N ALA A 173 -2.50 -21.30 -21.90
CA ALA A 173 -2.30 -20.14 -22.78
C ALA A 173 -3.19 -18.93 -22.34
N ILE A 174 -4.43 -19.19 -21.98
CA ILE A 174 -5.37 -18.17 -21.50
C ILE A 174 -4.94 -17.66 -20.13
N HIS A 175 -4.46 -18.53 -19.24
CA HIS A 175 -3.88 -18.10 -17.95
C HIS A 175 -2.68 -17.18 -18.13
N ARG A 176 -1.80 -17.46 -19.12
CA ARG A 176 -0.67 -16.60 -19.45
C ARG A 176 -1.13 -15.25 -20.02
N LEU A 177 -2.10 -15.28 -20.93
CA LEU A 177 -2.67 -14.06 -21.51
C LEU A 177 -3.32 -13.19 -20.42
N HIS A 178 -4.13 -13.77 -19.53
CA HIS A 178 -4.73 -13.05 -18.40
C HIS A 178 -3.67 -12.41 -17.52
N ALA A 179 -2.60 -13.14 -17.17
CA ALA A 179 -1.51 -12.61 -16.36
C ALA A 179 -0.77 -11.48 -17.07
N MET A 180 -0.51 -11.63 -18.37
CA MET A 180 0.16 -10.60 -19.19
C MET A 180 -0.68 -9.32 -19.27
N LEU A 181 -1.99 -9.42 -19.51
CA LEU A 181 -2.90 -8.28 -19.55
C LEU A 181 -2.96 -7.57 -18.19
N PHE A 182 -2.98 -8.34 -17.09
CA PHE A 182 -2.97 -7.79 -15.74
C PHE A 182 -1.69 -7.00 -15.44
N GLU A 183 -0.54 -7.56 -15.79
CA GLU A 183 0.76 -6.89 -15.61
C GLU A 183 0.88 -5.65 -16.52
N LEU A 184 0.49 -5.79 -17.80
CA LEU A 184 0.52 -4.69 -18.78
C LEU A 184 -0.39 -3.53 -18.33
N GLY A 185 -1.62 -3.81 -17.90
CA GLY A 185 -2.55 -2.79 -17.43
C GLY A 185 -2.07 -2.12 -16.15
N SER A 186 -1.53 -2.90 -15.22
CA SER A 186 -1.00 -2.37 -13.96
C SER A 186 0.25 -1.49 -14.17
N TRP A 187 1.15 -1.90 -15.10
CA TRP A 187 2.32 -1.09 -15.45
C TRP A 187 1.95 0.10 -16.33
N GLY A 188 1.05 -0.11 -17.27
CA GLY A 188 0.61 0.91 -18.24
C GLY A 188 -0.16 2.07 -17.61
N ALA A 189 -0.61 1.93 -16.37
CA ALA A 189 -1.33 2.97 -15.63
C ALA A 189 -0.55 4.28 -15.52
N MET A 190 0.79 4.20 -15.43
CA MET A 190 1.66 5.38 -15.40
C MET A 190 1.68 6.17 -16.72
N PHE A 191 1.28 5.55 -17.83
CA PHE A 191 1.46 6.12 -19.18
C PHE A 191 0.13 6.38 -19.90
N SER A 192 -0.82 5.46 -19.84
CA SER A 192 -2.03 5.53 -20.68
C SER A 192 -3.28 4.96 -20.01
N PRO A 193 -4.25 5.81 -19.65
CA PRO A 193 -5.56 5.35 -19.18
C PRO A 193 -6.32 4.47 -20.19
N ARG A 194 -6.10 4.71 -21.51
CA ARG A 194 -6.70 3.89 -22.57
C ARG A 194 -6.19 2.46 -22.57
N LEU A 195 -4.89 2.28 -22.28
CA LEU A 195 -4.27 0.95 -22.15
C LEU A 195 -4.84 0.22 -20.92
N VAL A 196 -5.00 0.90 -19.80
CA VAL A 196 -5.64 0.34 -18.60
C VAL A 196 -7.05 -0.16 -18.94
N ALA A 197 -7.87 0.69 -19.53
CA ALA A 197 -9.25 0.35 -19.90
C ALA A 197 -9.33 -0.82 -20.92
N PHE A 198 -8.40 -0.89 -21.85
CA PHE A 198 -8.29 -2.01 -22.78
C PHE A 198 -7.98 -3.32 -22.03
N CYS A 199 -6.97 -3.30 -21.16
CA CYS A 199 -6.58 -4.47 -20.36
C CYS A 199 -7.72 -4.93 -19.45
N GLN A 200 -8.39 -4.02 -18.74
CA GLN A 200 -9.53 -4.34 -17.87
C GLN A 200 -10.67 -4.99 -18.65
N ARG A 201 -11.05 -4.44 -19.81
CA ARG A 201 -12.10 -5.01 -20.67
C ARG A 201 -11.72 -6.40 -21.20
N SER A 202 -10.47 -6.59 -21.59
CA SER A 202 -9.97 -7.87 -22.10
C SER A 202 -9.94 -8.93 -21.01
N ILE A 203 -9.49 -8.58 -19.78
CA ILE A 203 -9.52 -9.45 -18.61
C ILE A 203 -10.96 -9.86 -18.30
N ALA A 204 -11.88 -8.89 -18.23
CA ALA A 204 -13.29 -9.17 -17.97
C ALA A 204 -13.93 -10.07 -19.04
N ALA A 205 -13.52 -9.96 -20.31
CA ALA A 205 -13.99 -10.85 -21.37
C ALA A 205 -13.48 -12.29 -21.20
N LEU A 206 -12.20 -12.47 -20.80
CA LEU A 206 -11.64 -13.80 -20.50
C LEU A 206 -12.34 -14.41 -19.28
N GLU A 207 -12.59 -13.63 -18.23
CA GLU A 207 -13.26 -14.10 -17.02
C GLU A 207 -14.73 -14.46 -17.29
N ARG A 208 -15.45 -13.71 -18.12
CA ARG A 208 -16.82 -14.09 -18.53
C ARG A 208 -16.84 -15.37 -19.34
N ARG A 209 -15.85 -15.59 -20.20
CA ARG A 209 -15.80 -16.76 -21.11
C ARG A 209 -15.36 -18.05 -20.41
N TRP A 210 -14.43 -17.93 -19.44
CA TRP A 210 -13.73 -19.05 -18.82
C TRP A 210 -13.93 -19.12 -17.32
N GLY A 211 -14.65 -18.18 -16.72
CA GLY A 211 -14.91 -18.15 -15.29
C GLY A 211 -15.93 -19.21 -14.89
N ARG A 212 -15.67 -19.84 -13.76
CA ARG A 212 -16.60 -20.75 -13.10
C ARG A 212 -16.93 -20.19 -11.72
N ALA A 213 -18.21 -20.01 -11.45
CA ALA A 213 -18.68 -19.61 -10.15
C ALA A 213 -18.53 -20.75 -9.14
N LEU A 214 -17.96 -20.43 -7.98
CA LEU A 214 -17.82 -21.32 -6.85
C LEU A 214 -18.29 -20.63 -5.59
N ARG A 215 -18.97 -21.34 -4.70
CA ARG A 215 -19.36 -20.87 -3.38
C ARG A 215 -18.47 -21.50 -2.34
N ILE A 216 -17.85 -20.67 -1.51
CA ILE A 216 -16.94 -21.09 -0.44
C ILE A 216 -17.60 -20.71 0.87
N ARG A 217 -17.88 -21.69 1.71
CA ARG A 217 -18.39 -21.47 3.06
C ARG A 217 -17.25 -21.02 3.97
N ALA A 218 -17.47 -19.96 4.73
CA ALA A 218 -16.55 -19.43 5.73
C ALA A 218 -17.15 -19.62 7.13
N ARG A 219 -16.56 -20.51 7.93
CA ARG A 219 -17.10 -20.83 9.26
C ARG A 219 -16.76 -19.76 10.31
N GLY A 220 -15.63 -19.11 10.17
CA GLY A 220 -15.13 -18.08 11.10
C GLY A 220 -15.37 -16.65 10.62
N GLY A 221 -15.93 -16.46 9.42
CA GLY A 221 -16.14 -15.15 8.81
C GLY A 221 -15.29 -14.91 7.57
N VAL A 222 -15.47 -13.74 6.95
CA VAL A 222 -14.73 -13.29 5.76
C VAL A 222 -14.00 -12.01 6.07
N VAL A 223 -12.68 -12.00 5.86
CA VAL A 223 -11.83 -10.79 6.02
C VAL A 223 -11.59 -10.19 4.64
N LEU A 224 -11.95 -8.93 4.45
CA LEU A 224 -11.77 -8.21 3.19
C LEU A 224 -10.44 -7.43 3.21
N CYS A 225 -9.47 -7.90 2.43
CA CYS A 225 -8.14 -7.28 2.27
C CYS A 225 -7.85 -6.97 0.80
N ALA A 226 -8.85 -6.49 0.05
CA ALA A 226 -8.80 -6.35 -1.40
C ALA A 226 -8.18 -5.01 -1.88
N GLY A 227 -7.67 -4.18 -0.98
CA GLY A 227 -7.06 -2.89 -1.31
C GLY A 227 -8.07 -1.77 -1.52
N GLY A 228 -7.61 -0.68 -2.11
CA GLY A 228 -8.41 0.52 -2.38
C GLY A 228 -9.06 0.53 -3.77
N PHE A 229 -9.31 1.75 -4.29
CA PHE A 229 -10.03 1.93 -5.55
C PHE A 229 -9.30 2.81 -6.59
N ALA A 230 -7.98 2.94 -6.47
CA ALA A 230 -7.19 3.82 -7.34
C ALA A 230 -7.33 3.49 -8.85
N PHE A 231 -7.67 2.25 -9.22
CA PHE A 231 -7.92 1.83 -10.59
C PHE A 231 -9.39 1.86 -11.00
N ASN A 232 -10.29 2.34 -10.14
CA ASN A 232 -11.70 2.56 -10.44
C ASN A 232 -11.97 4.04 -10.71
N THR A 233 -11.97 4.42 -11.97
CA THR A 233 -12.15 5.82 -12.38
C THR A 233 -13.45 6.43 -11.88
N ALA A 234 -14.53 5.65 -11.79
CA ALA A 234 -15.82 6.15 -11.29
C ALA A 234 -15.74 6.53 -9.81
N MET A 235 -15.21 5.61 -8.97
CA MET A 235 -15.02 5.88 -7.53
C MET A 235 -14.01 7.01 -7.30
N MET A 236 -12.92 7.06 -8.09
CA MET A 236 -11.95 8.17 -8.00
C MET A 236 -12.61 9.52 -8.33
N ASN A 237 -13.43 9.60 -9.35
CA ASN A 237 -14.15 10.85 -9.68
C ASN A 237 -15.18 11.23 -8.62
N GLU A 238 -15.87 10.26 -8.05
CA GLU A 238 -16.89 10.48 -7.03
C GLU A 238 -16.29 10.96 -5.70
N HIS A 239 -15.23 10.28 -5.23
CA HIS A 239 -14.73 10.50 -3.88
C HIS A 239 -13.49 11.39 -3.80
N THR A 240 -12.67 11.42 -4.87
CA THR A 240 -11.36 12.10 -4.87
C THR A 240 -11.20 13.04 -6.06
N GLY A 241 -12.28 13.73 -6.45
CA GLY A 241 -12.30 14.60 -7.64
C GLY A 241 -11.24 15.70 -7.67
N TRP A 242 -10.71 16.10 -6.52
CA TRP A 242 -9.61 17.04 -6.37
C TRP A 242 -8.25 16.45 -6.81
N PHE A 243 -8.18 15.12 -7.02
CA PHE A 243 -6.95 14.37 -7.30
C PHE A 243 -6.85 13.89 -8.77
N ARG A 244 -7.41 14.66 -9.70
CA ARG A 244 -7.58 14.27 -11.12
C ARG A 244 -6.28 14.08 -11.90
N VAL A 245 -5.20 14.70 -11.47
CA VAL A 245 -3.90 14.68 -12.18
C VAL A 245 -3.03 13.47 -11.84
N ALA A 246 -3.34 12.76 -10.75
CA ALA A 246 -2.54 11.64 -10.30
C ALA A 246 -2.74 10.39 -11.16
N ARG A 247 -1.67 9.62 -11.30
CA ARG A 247 -1.72 8.29 -11.92
C ARG A 247 -1.86 7.22 -10.84
N PRO A 248 -2.69 6.19 -11.06
CA PRO A 248 -2.86 5.14 -10.06
C PRO A 248 -1.56 4.36 -9.84
N LEU A 249 -1.19 4.19 -8.56
CA LEU A 249 -0.13 3.31 -8.11
C LEU A 249 -0.76 2.03 -7.55
N GLY A 250 -0.16 0.89 -7.82
CA GLY A 250 -0.67 -0.41 -7.37
C GLY A 250 -0.89 -1.39 -8.52
N THR A 251 -2.01 -2.05 -8.50
CA THR A 251 -2.38 -3.05 -9.52
C THR A 251 -3.83 -2.87 -9.97
N LEU A 252 -4.21 -3.48 -11.09
CA LEU A 252 -5.61 -3.51 -11.56
C LEU A 252 -6.59 -4.10 -10.53
N GLY A 253 -6.09 -4.77 -9.48
CA GLY A 253 -6.91 -5.30 -8.40
C GLY A 253 -7.31 -4.26 -7.35
N ASP A 254 -6.72 -3.05 -7.38
CA ASP A 254 -7.12 -1.94 -6.51
C ASP A 254 -8.32 -1.20 -7.14
N ASP A 255 -9.42 -1.92 -7.35
CA ASP A 255 -10.61 -1.52 -8.12
C ASP A 255 -11.84 -1.18 -7.26
N GLY A 256 -11.70 -1.23 -5.94
CA GLY A 256 -12.78 -0.94 -5.00
C GLY A 256 -13.74 -2.11 -4.75
N SER A 257 -13.54 -3.25 -5.40
CA SER A 257 -14.45 -4.40 -5.28
C SER A 257 -14.62 -4.90 -3.84
N GLY A 258 -13.56 -4.85 -3.01
CA GLY A 258 -13.65 -5.20 -1.59
C GLY A 258 -14.54 -4.27 -0.80
N ILE A 259 -14.51 -2.97 -1.09
CA ILE A 259 -15.36 -1.96 -0.48
C ILE A 259 -16.82 -2.25 -0.83
N GLU A 260 -17.13 -2.48 -2.10
CA GLU A 260 -18.49 -2.79 -2.56
C GLU A 260 -19.01 -4.11 -1.98
N LEU A 261 -18.15 -5.13 -1.82
CA LEU A 261 -18.54 -6.36 -1.14
C LEU A 261 -18.93 -6.10 0.32
N GLY A 262 -18.19 -5.28 1.05
CA GLY A 262 -18.52 -4.91 2.43
C GLY A 262 -19.86 -4.14 2.49
N ARG A 263 -20.05 -3.15 1.61
CA ARG A 263 -21.30 -2.37 1.53
C ARG A 263 -22.51 -3.24 1.22
N SER A 264 -22.34 -4.25 0.38
CA SER A 264 -23.45 -5.13 -0.04
C SER A 264 -24.10 -5.93 1.10
N VAL A 265 -23.44 -6.01 2.25
CA VAL A 265 -23.94 -6.69 3.46
C VAL A 265 -24.12 -5.73 4.63
N GLY A 266 -24.26 -4.43 4.36
CA GLY A 266 -24.52 -3.42 5.38
C GLY A 266 -23.28 -2.81 6.03
N GLY A 267 -22.09 -3.10 5.51
CA GLY A 267 -20.86 -2.48 5.98
C GLY A 267 -20.85 -0.97 5.72
N ALA A 268 -20.38 -0.19 6.71
CA ALA A 268 -20.16 1.24 6.56
C ALA A 268 -18.84 1.54 5.86
N VAL A 269 -18.76 2.68 5.21
CA VAL A 269 -17.52 3.23 4.64
C VAL A 269 -17.24 4.60 5.25
N GLY A 270 -15.96 4.90 5.46
CA GLY A 270 -15.51 6.20 5.96
C GLY A 270 -14.30 6.68 5.17
N GLU A 271 -14.02 7.99 5.29
CA GLU A 271 -12.81 8.62 4.76
C GLU A 271 -12.53 8.38 3.26
N MET A 272 -13.58 8.17 2.47
CA MET A 272 -13.48 7.84 1.05
C MET A 272 -12.81 8.95 0.21
N SER A 273 -12.85 10.19 0.69
CA SER A 273 -12.17 11.33 0.06
C SER A 273 -10.66 11.40 0.34
N ARG A 274 -10.18 10.60 1.29
CA ARG A 274 -8.75 10.60 1.63
C ARG A 274 -7.99 9.69 0.69
N CYS A 275 -7.01 10.24 -0.01
CA CYS A 275 -6.07 9.46 -0.79
C CYS A 275 -4.66 10.07 -0.66
N SER A 276 -3.64 9.24 -0.87
CA SER A 276 -2.26 9.69 -0.87
C SER A 276 -1.75 9.88 -2.29
N ALA A 277 -0.99 10.95 -2.49
CA ALA A 277 -0.27 11.25 -3.70
C ALA A 277 1.23 11.11 -3.45
N TRP A 278 1.95 10.61 -4.43
CA TRP A 278 3.39 10.48 -4.30
C TRP A 278 4.08 11.33 -5.36
N ARG A 279 4.95 12.23 -4.91
CA ARG A 279 5.83 13.00 -5.78
C ARG A 279 7.24 12.95 -5.23
N PHE A 280 8.14 12.38 -6.00
CA PHE A 280 9.57 12.42 -5.67
C PHE A 280 10.22 13.57 -6.43
N ILE A 281 10.95 14.41 -5.73
CA ILE A 281 11.79 15.46 -6.31
C ILE A 281 13.25 14.99 -6.46
N SER A 282 13.58 13.86 -5.89
CA SER A 282 14.88 13.20 -6.02
C SER A 282 14.67 11.80 -6.63
N PRO A 283 15.50 11.31 -7.54
CA PRO A 283 16.69 11.92 -8.13
C PRO A 283 16.34 12.95 -9.24
N PRO A 284 17.24 13.91 -9.55
CA PRO A 284 18.57 14.09 -8.97
C PRO A 284 18.50 14.79 -7.60
N THR A 285 19.44 14.45 -6.70
CA THR A 285 19.46 14.99 -5.33
C THR A 285 19.61 16.50 -5.30
N ALA A 286 20.22 17.11 -6.32
CA ALA A 286 20.35 18.56 -6.44
C ALA A 286 18.99 19.29 -6.39
N LEU A 287 17.88 18.67 -6.80
CA LEU A 287 16.55 19.28 -6.74
C LEU A 287 16.03 19.46 -5.30
N THR A 288 16.56 18.71 -4.33
CA THR A 288 16.20 18.88 -2.91
C THR A 288 16.80 20.13 -2.27
N SER A 289 17.74 20.78 -2.94
CA SER A 289 18.31 22.08 -2.53
C SER A 289 17.59 23.28 -3.19
N GLY A 290 16.58 23.01 -4.01
CA GLY A 290 15.76 24.04 -4.63
C GLY A 290 14.56 24.46 -3.77
N ILE A 291 13.69 25.27 -4.34
CA ILE A 291 12.43 25.69 -3.75
C ILE A 291 11.30 25.27 -4.68
N LEU A 292 10.28 24.61 -4.14
CA LEU A 292 9.05 24.30 -4.86
C LEU A 292 8.10 25.49 -4.80
N VAL A 293 7.78 26.04 -5.95
CA VAL A 293 6.84 27.15 -6.07
C VAL A 293 5.66 26.78 -6.96
N ASP A 294 4.51 27.40 -6.71
CA ASP A 294 3.34 27.32 -7.57
C ASP A 294 3.49 28.26 -8.79
N HIS A 295 2.45 28.30 -9.64
CA HIS A 295 2.44 29.13 -10.84
C HIS A 295 2.49 30.65 -10.54
N SER A 296 2.18 31.08 -9.30
CA SER A 296 2.27 32.45 -8.84
C SER A 296 3.63 32.81 -8.21
N GLY A 297 4.54 31.82 -8.11
CA GLY A 297 5.84 31.99 -7.48
C GLY A 297 5.83 31.84 -5.96
N GLN A 298 4.72 31.44 -5.35
CA GLN A 298 4.64 31.17 -3.91
C GLN A 298 5.18 29.78 -3.58
N ARG A 299 5.93 29.69 -2.47
CA ARG A 299 6.46 28.40 -1.99
C ARG A 299 5.32 27.47 -1.57
N ILE A 300 5.30 26.26 -2.11
CA ILE A 300 4.25 25.28 -1.86
C ILE A 300 4.35 24.67 -0.46
N CYS A 301 5.54 24.22 -0.07
CA CYS A 301 5.75 23.57 1.23
C CYS A 301 7.25 23.40 1.53
N ASN A 302 7.57 22.75 2.64
CA ASN A 302 8.92 22.33 2.96
C ASN A 302 9.34 21.16 2.05
N GLU A 303 10.44 21.31 1.31
CA GLU A 303 10.98 20.35 0.36
C GLU A 303 11.58 19.11 1.04
N GLU A 304 11.80 19.16 2.35
CA GLU A 304 12.18 17.99 3.15
C GLU A 304 11.02 17.05 3.48
N PHE A 305 9.80 17.44 3.12
CA PHE A 305 8.66 16.56 3.33
C PHE A 305 8.77 15.28 2.52
N TYR A 306 8.27 14.22 3.13
CA TYR A 306 8.08 12.92 2.50
C TYR A 306 7.27 13.02 1.20
N GLY A 307 7.62 12.20 0.21
CA GLY A 307 7.03 12.25 -1.13
C GLY A 307 5.50 12.15 -1.17
N GLY A 308 4.88 11.50 -0.18
CA GLY A 308 3.42 11.47 -0.03
C GLY A 308 2.84 12.82 0.35
N THR A 309 3.47 13.52 1.30
CA THR A 309 3.07 14.86 1.73
C THR A 309 3.33 15.89 0.63
N LEU A 310 4.49 15.82 -0.03
CA LEU A 310 4.82 16.66 -1.18
C LEU A 310 3.78 16.53 -2.29
N GLY A 311 3.47 15.31 -2.69
CA GLY A 311 2.49 15.05 -3.74
C GLY A 311 1.10 15.58 -3.41
N GLN A 312 0.66 15.43 -2.17
CA GLN A 312 -0.61 15.98 -1.70
C GLN A 312 -0.63 17.50 -1.73
N ARG A 313 0.44 18.14 -1.23
CA ARG A 313 0.54 19.61 -1.25
C ARG A 313 0.53 20.17 -2.67
N MET A 314 1.27 19.55 -3.58
CA MET A 314 1.29 19.92 -5.00
C MET A 314 -0.08 19.74 -5.65
N ALA A 315 -0.78 18.63 -5.39
CA ALA A 315 -2.10 18.39 -5.95
C ALA A 315 -3.16 19.41 -5.47
N LEU A 316 -3.00 19.94 -4.25
CA LEU A 316 -3.89 20.97 -3.71
C LEU A 316 -3.58 22.38 -4.24
N CYS A 317 -2.39 22.61 -4.81
CA CYS A 317 -2.01 23.90 -5.38
C CYS A 317 -2.44 24.07 -6.84
N GLU A 318 -2.98 23.04 -7.49
CA GLU A 318 -3.46 23.09 -8.88
C GLU A 318 -4.92 23.59 -9.01
N GLY A 319 -5.47 24.16 -7.94
CA GLY A 319 -6.80 24.73 -7.88
C GLY A 319 -6.89 26.16 -8.42
#